data_138cd4ab8dc917350a6f9cadfda3175d
#
_entry.id   138cd4ab8dc917350a6f9cadfda3175d
#
_cell.length_a   1.000
_cell.length_b   1.000
_cell.length_c   1.000
_cell.angle_alpha   90.00
_cell.angle_beta   90.00
_cell.angle_gamma   90.00
#
_symmetry.space_group_name_H-M   'P 1'
#
loop_
_entity.id
_entity.type
_entity.pdbx_description
1 polymer ?
#
loop_
_entity_poly.entity_id
_entity_poly.type
_entity_poly.pdbx_seq_one_letter_code
_entity_poly.pdbx_strand_id
1 'polypeptide(L)'
;MAGEVFVLPVDSEGRVDPFEQFPRGTGLVCAMQVNNEIGTIQPVADLHRTARENGALLLCDAVQAAGKMPIAEADLIAISAHKFHGPKGIGALWVREGVGLAPLVTGGGQEDGLRSGTLSPALCAGFGAAAELALGRMDEDARHVAALWDRAREILAGWTLNGSATARYKGNLNLHREGIDVARLMSDARTVCFSAGSACASESGKPSRVLGALGLSPAQARGSIRLGWGRYTTMGELEEGIGLILEAAALQD
;
A
#
# COMPACT_ATOMS: atom_id res chain seq x y z
N MET A 1 25.13 -0.15 13.51
CA MET A 1 25.43 -0.73 12.17
C MET A 1 24.16 -1.40 11.71
N ALA A 2 23.70 -1.17 10.48
CA ALA A 2 22.60 -1.96 9.91
C ALA A 2 23.10 -3.40 9.78
N GLY A 3 22.34 -4.36 10.31
CA GLY A 3 22.61 -5.77 10.13
C GLY A 3 22.43 -6.21 8.69
N GLU A 4 22.66 -7.47 8.41
CA GLU A 4 22.34 -8.08 7.12
C GLU A 4 20.83 -8.01 6.87
N VAL A 5 20.43 -7.67 5.64
CA VAL A 5 19.01 -7.60 5.22
C VAL A 5 18.69 -8.83 4.38
N PHE A 6 17.74 -9.61 4.86
CA PHE A 6 17.17 -10.74 4.12
C PHE A 6 15.79 -10.32 3.58
N VAL A 7 15.56 -10.51 2.28
CA VAL A 7 14.30 -10.21 1.64
C VAL A 7 13.48 -11.49 1.54
N LEU A 8 12.32 -11.52 2.21
CA LEU A 8 11.39 -12.64 2.11
C LEU A 8 10.83 -12.75 0.68
N PRO A 9 10.87 -13.95 0.08
CA PRO A 9 10.27 -14.16 -1.22
C PRO A 9 8.74 -14.03 -1.14
N VAL A 10 8.12 -13.76 -2.28
CA VAL A 10 6.67 -13.74 -2.43
C VAL A 10 6.25 -14.69 -3.54
N ASP A 11 5.01 -15.17 -3.47
CA ASP A 11 4.38 -15.94 -4.54
C ASP A 11 3.95 -15.05 -5.73
N SER A 12 3.34 -15.64 -6.74
CA SER A 12 2.83 -14.93 -7.93
C SER A 12 1.67 -13.96 -7.63
N GLU A 13 1.06 -14.03 -6.45
CA GLU A 13 0.08 -13.07 -5.95
C GLU A 13 0.70 -11.96 -5.10
N GLY A 14 2.02 -12.00 -4.90
CA GLY A 14 2.77 -11.03 -4.09
C GLY A 14 2.60 -11.24 -2.59
N ARG A 15 2.28 -12.44 -2.14
CA ARG A 15 2.15 -12.79 -0.71
C ARG A 15 3.40 -13.52 -0.23
N VAL A 16 3.86 -13.16 0.96
CA VAL A 16 4.89 -13.94 1.69
C VAL A 16 4.28 -15.22 2.26
N ASP A 17 5.08 -16.28 2.32
CA ASP A 17 4.78 -17.42 3.19
C ASP A 17 5.03 -17.00 4.65
N PRO A 18 4.01 -16.97 5.51
CA PRO A 18 4.18 -16.56 6.90
C PRO A 18 4.98 -17.56 7.75
N PHE A 19 5.19 -18.78 7.25
CA PHE A 19 5.94 -19.84 7.91
C PHE A 19 7.37 -20.00 7.35
N GLU A 20 7.80 -19.08 6.46
CA GLU A 20 9.18 -19.03 5.98
C GLU A 20 10.15 -18.92 7.15
N GLN A 21 11.25 -19.67 7.08
CA GLN A 21 12.26 -19.63 8.13
C GLN A 21 13.09 -18.35 8.04
N PHE A 22 13.12 -17.61 9.13
CA PHE A 22 14.00 -16.46 9.23
C PHE A 22 15.46 -16.86 9.49
N PRO A 23 16.45 -16.14 8.95
CA PRO A 23 17.84 -16.35 9.29
C PRO A 23 18.06 -16.31 10.81
N ARG A 24 18.97 -17.14 11.32
CA ARG A 24 19.31 -17.13 12.76
C ARG A 24 19.79 -15.74 13.19
N GLY A 25 19.25 -15.25 14.31
CA GLY A 25 19.61 -13.94 14.84
C GLY A 25 18.84 -12.79 14.20
N THR A 26 17.79 -13.07 13.43
CA THR A 26 16.85 -12.03 12.97
C THR A 26 16.29 -11.30 14.19
N GLY A 27 16.55 -10.00 14.30
CA GLY A 27 16.04 -9.16 15.39
C GLY A 27 14.77 -8.41 15.04
N LEU A 28 14.52 -8.16 13.74
CA LEU A 28 13.38 -7.41 13.28
C LEU A 28 12.88 -7.96 11.93
N VAL A 29 11.58 -8.21 11.86
CA VAL A 29 10.85 -8.48 10.62
C VAL A 29 10.06 -7.24 10.25
N CYS A 30 10.17 -6.78 9.00
CA CYS A 30 9.40 -5.64 8.50
C CYS A 30 8.47 -6.12 7.38
N ALA A 31 7.18 -5.87 7.53
CA ALA A 31 6.18 -6.22 6.52
C ALA A 31 5.14 -5.11 6.39
N MET A 32 4.74 -4.78 5.15
CA MET A 32 3.57 -3.95 4.94
C MET A 32 2.30 -4.79 5.04
N GLN A 33 1.23 -4.27 5.61
CA GLN A 33 -0.04 -5.00 5.66
C GLN A 33 -0.72 -5.04 4.30
N VAL A 34 -0.71 -3.93 3.57
CA VAL A 34 -1.27 -3.82 2.21
C VAL A 34 -0.22 -3.25 1.29
N ASN A 35 0.07 -3.96 0.20
CA ASN A 35 1.02 -3.46 -0.78
C ASN A 35 0.43 -2.26 -1.55
N ASN A 36 1.18 -1.18 -1.63
CA ASN A 36 0.75 0.09 -2.23
C ASN A 36 0.69 0.07 -3.77
N GLU A 37 1.33 -0.89 -4.43
CA GLU A 37 1.32 -1.02 -5.88
C GLU A 37 0.21 -1.96 -6.34
N ILE A 38 0.11 -3.15 -5.77
CA ILE A 38 -0.78 -4.22 -6.23
C ILE A 38 -2.00 -4.46 -5.32
N GLY A 39 -2.06 -3.82 -4.16
CA GLY A 39 -3.19 -3.95 -3.23
C GLY A 39 -3.23 -5.26 -2.44
N THR A 40 -2.32 -6.20 -2.67
CA THR A 40 -2.27 -7.49 -1.96
C THR A 40 -2.09 -7.30 -0.47
N ILE A 41 -2.88 -8.04 0.33
CA ILE A 41 -2.83 -8.05 1.80
C ILE A 41 -1.88 -9.16 2.25
N GLN A 42 -0.90 -8.80 3.09
CA GLN A 42 0.05 -9.73 3.67
C GLN A 42 -0.50 -10.40 4.93
N PRO A 43 -0.08 -11.64 5.25
CA PRO A 43 -0.50 -12.37 6.45
C PRO A 43 0.26 -11.90 7.69
N VAL A 44 0.12 -10.60 8.04
CA VAL A 44 0.92 -9.94 9.10
C VAL A 44 0.75 -10.60 10.47
N ALA A 45 -0.47 -11.03 10.81
CA ALA A 45 -0.71 -11.70 12.10
C ALA A 45 0.04 -13.02 12.23
N ASP A 46 0.13 -13.79 11.15
CA ASP A 46 0.89 -15.04 11.12
C ASP A 46 2.41 -14.76 11.12
N LEU A 47 2.86 -13.77 10.34
CA LEU A 47 4.26 -13.30 10.37
C LEU A 47 4.67 -12.82 11.76
N HIS A 48 3.78 -12.11 12.48
CA HIS A 48 4.05 -11.68 13.86
C HIS A 48 4.25 -12.85 14.80
N ARG A 49 3.38 -13.87 14.71
CA ARG A 49 3.51 -15.10 15.49
C ARG A 49 4.85 -15.79 15.22
N THR A 50 5.18 -15.99 13.93
CA THR A 50 6.45 -16.62 13.53
C THR A 50 7.66 -15.78 13.97
N ALA A 51 7.60 -14.44 13.87
CA ALA A 51 8.66 -13.56 14.35
C ALA A 51 8.91 -13.74 15.86
N ARG A 52 7.84 -13.74 16.66
CA ARG A 52 7.92 -13.93 18.12
C ARG A 52 8.49 -15.29 18.51
N GLU A 53 8.11 -16.35 17.82
CA GLU A 53 8.63 -17.71 18.02
C GLU A 53 10.15 -17.77 17.76
N ASN A 54 10.66 -16.91 16.87
CA ASN A 54 12.09 -16.77 16.56
C ASN A 54 12.81 -15.69 17.39
N GLY A 55 12.14 -15.07 18.37
CA GLY A 55 12.71 -14.01 19.21
C GLY A 55 12.89 -12.67 18.51
N ALA A 56 12.26 -12.47 17.36
CA ALA A 56 12.27 -11.22 16.59
C ALA A 56 11.04 -10.35 16.89
N LEU A 57 11.19 -9.04 16.71
CA LEU A 57 10.09 -8.10 16.67
C LEU A 57 9.52 -8.01 15.26
N LEU A 58 8.23 -7.62 15.14
CA LEU A 58 7.62 -7.29 13.85
C LEU A 58 7.22 -5.81 13.78
N LEU A 59 7.71 -5.11 12.76
CA LEU A 59 7.25 -3.79 12.33
C LEU A 59 6.25 -3.95 11.18
N CYS A 60 5.01 -3.55 11.41
CA CYS A 60 3.99 -3.47 10.38
C CYS A 60 3.93 -2.07 9.77
N ASP A 61 4.20 -1.95 8.47
CA ASP A 61 3.80 -0.78 7.71
C ASP A 61 2.30 -0.90 7.39
N ALA A 62 1.47 -0.22 8.20
CA ALA A 62 0.02 -0.19 8.05
C ALA A 62 -0.47 1.06 7.28
N VAL A 63 0.44 1.78 6.61
CA VAL A 63 0.12 3.05 5.91
C VAL A 63 -1.02 2.88 4.90
N GLN A 64 -1.09 1.77 4.20
CA GLN A 64 -2.17 1.49 3.25
C GLN A 64 -3.39 0.79 3.86
N ALA A 65 -3.31 0.28 5.09
CA ALA A 65 -4.38 -0.40 5.81
C ALA A 65 -5.16 0.54 6.74
N ALA A 66 -4.45 1.46 7.42
CA ALA A 66 -5.03 2.36 8.43
C ALA A 66 -6.22 3.14 7.86
N GLY A 67 -7.31 3.16 8.62
CA GLY A 67 -8.56 3.82 8.26
C GLY A 67 -9.37 3.16 7.14
N LYS A 68 -8.95 1.98 6.65
CA LYS A 68 -9.59 1.25 5.55
C LYS A 68 -9.97 -0.18 5.92
N MET A 69 -9.26 -0.77 6.86
CA MET A 69 -9.48 -2.11 7.39
C MET A 69 -8.86 -2.23 8.80
N PRO A 70 -9.21 -3.25 9.58
CA PRO A 70 -8.54 -3.54 10.85
C PRO A 70 -7.02 -3.71 10.65
N ILE A 71 -6.25 -3.09 11.54
CA ILE A 71 -4.80 -3.25 11.53
C ILE A 71 -4.45 -4.55 12.26
N ALA A 72 -3.57 -5.34 11.66
CA ALA A 72 -3.08 -6.58 12.26
C ALA A 72 -2.16 -6.31 13.46
N GLU A 73 -2.13 -7.24 14.41
CA GLU A 73 -1.22 -7.17 15.55
C GLU A 73 0.24 -7.21 15.10
N ALA A 74 1.05 -6.36 15.76
CA ALA A 74 2.49 -6.26 15.54
C ALA A 74 3.16 -5.68 16.80
N ASP A 75 4.48 -5.65 16.85
CA ASP A 75 5.22 -4.98 17.94
C ASP A 75 5.38 -3.48 17.70
N LEU A 76 5.42 -3.10 16.43
CA LEU A 76 5.52 -1.72 15.96
C LEU A 76 4.58 -1.53 14.77
N ILE A 77 3.82 -0.42 14.74
CA ILE A 77 2.87 -0.14 13.65
C ILE A 77 3.08 1.28 13.16
N ALA A 78 3.44 1.42 11.89
CA ALA A 78 3.60 2.72 11.24
C ALA A 78 2.36 3.09 10.44
N ILE A 79 1.86 4.33 10.61
CA ILE A 79 0.72 4.89 9.88
C ILE A 79 1.01 6.31 9.40
N SER A 80 0.27 6.77 8.37
CA SER A 80 0.41 8.12 7.82
C SER A 80 -0.96 8.72 7.54
N ALA A 81 -1.20 9.93 8.08
CA ALA A 81 -2.50 10.60 8.04
C ALA A 81 -3.05 10.79 6.62
N HIS A 82 -2.19 11.21 5.67
CA HIS A 82 -2.61 11.53 4.30
C HIS A 82 -3.09 10.31 3.49
N LYS A 83 -2.93 9.10 3.99
CA LYS A 83 -3.42 7.88 3.32
C LYS A 83 -4.87 7.53 3.67
N PHE A 84 -5.45 8.23 4.65
CA PHE A 84 -6.88 8.14 5.01
C PHE A 84 -7.52 9.52 5.23
N HIS A 85 -7.22 10.43 4.29
CA HIS A 85 -7.80 11.77 4.18
C HIS A 85 -7.38 12.78 5.26
N GLY A 86 -6.37 12.47 6.04
CA GLY A 86 -5.75 13.42 6.97
C GLY A 86 -4.70 14.31 6.30
N PRO A 87 -4.08 15.22 7.04
CA PRO A 87 -3.10 16.16 6.51
C PRO A 87 -1.78 15.46 6.11
N LYS A 88 -1.10 16.01 5.11
CA LYS A 88 0.28 15.63 4.78
C LYS A 88 1.24 16.15 5.87
N GLY A 89 2.35 15.45 6.07
CA GLY A 89 3.43 15.88 6.97
C GLY A 89 3.32 15.33 8.40
N ILE A 90 2.35 14.48 8.68
CA ILE A 90 2.20 13.79 9.97
C ILE A 90 1.89 12.31 9.80
N GLY A 91 2.45 11.50 10.69
CA GLY A 91 2.21 10.08 10.86
C GLY A 91 2.43 9.68 12.31
N ALA A 92 2.22 8.43 12.63
CA ALA A 92 2.46 7.88 13.96
C ALA A 92 3.15 6.52 13.87
N LEU A 93 3.96 6.23 14.88
CA LEU A 93 4.47 4.91 15.18
C LEU A 93 3.86 4.46 16.51
N TRP A 94 3.01 3.44 16.46
CA TRP A 94 2.58 2.77 17.67
C TRP A 94 3.65 1.73 18.07
N VAL A 95 3.95 1.69 19.36
CA VAL A 95 4.97 0.80 19.93
C VAL A 95 4.32 0.00 21.04
N ARG A 96 4.42 -1.33 20.96
CA ARG A 96 3.91 -2.21 22.01
C ARG A 96 4.64 -1.94 23.32
N GLU A 97 3.93 -1.98 24.43
CA GLU A 97 4.50 -1.84 25.76
C GLU A 97 5.63 -2.86 25.98
N GLY A 98 6.75 -2.40 26.56
CA GLY A 98 7.93 -3.21 26.79
C GLY A 98 8.90 -3.31 25.61
N VAL A 99 8.55 -2.78 24.42
CA VAL A 99 9.51 -2.68 23.31
C VAL A 99 10.36 -1.42 23.48
N GLY A 100 11.66 -1.62 23.66
CA GLY A 100 12.61 -0.52 23.77
C GLY A 100 12.98 0.08 22.42
N LEU A 101 12.89 1.39 22.29
CA LEU A 101 13.38 2.12 21.12
C LEU A 101 14.46 3.12 21.55
N ALA A 102 15.52 3.21 20.77
CA ALA A 102 16.47 4.32 20.91
C ALA A 102 15.91 5.54 20.18
N PRO A 103 15.95 6.74 20.82
CA PRO A 103 15.50 7.96 20.17
C PRO A 103 16.36 8.29 18.95
N LEU A 104 15.72 8.51 17.80
CA LEU A 104 16.40 8.94 16.57
C LEU A 104 16.66 10.46 16.56
N VAL A 105 15.74 11.23 17.16
CA VAL A 105 15.81 12.70 17.27
C VAL A 105 15.78 13.07 18.74
N THR A 106 16.91 13.53 19.26
CA THR A 106 17.07 13.97 20.66
C THR A 106 16.88 15.48 20.79
N GLY A 107 16.58 15.98 22.01
CA GLY A 107 16.42 17.40 22.30
C GLY A 107 15.44 17.68 23.43
N GLY A 108 14.32 18.32 23.16
CA GLY A 108 13.39 18.87 24.15
C GLY A 108 12.50 17.85 24.88
N GLY A 109 12.67 16.55 24.67
CA GLY A 109 11.98 15.49 25.43
C GLY A 109 10.53 15.24 25.02
N GLN A 110 10.05 15.77 23.89
CA GLN A 110 8.72 15.47 23.38
C GLN A 110 8.57 13.97 23.05
N GLU A 111 7.34 13.48 23.05
CA GLU A 111 7.00 12.05 22.81
C GLU A 111 7.79 11.13 23.78
N ASP A 112 7.77 11.46 25.06
CA ASP A 112 8.51 10.74 26.12
C ASP A 112 10.02 10.58 25.83
N GLY A 113 10.60 11.55 25.11
CA GLY A 113 11.99 11.55 24.69
C GLY A 113 12.32 10.69 23.47
N LEU A 114 11.36 9.96 22.93
CA LEU A 114 11.56 9.09 21.76
C LEU A 114 11.73 9.87 20.44
N ARG A 115 11.04 11.02 20.35
CA ARG A 115 11.13 11.89 19.17
C ARG A 115 10.96 13.34 19.57
N SER A 116 12.08 14.02 19.80
CA SER A 116 12.08 15.43 20.15
C SER A 116 11.70 16.34 18.97
N GLY A 117 11.21 17.53 19.31
CA GLY A 117 10.74 18.55 18.37
C GLY A 117 9.27 18.89 18.61
N THR A 118 8.97 20.19 18.68
CA THR A 118 7.61 20.68 18.91
C THR A 118 6.66 20.15 17.83
N LEU A 119 5.58 19.53 18.25
CA LEU A 119 4.54 19.03 17.35
C LEU A 119 3.70 20.17 16.81
N SER A 120 3.14 20.02 15.61
CA SER A 120 2.15 20.94 15.06
C SER A 120 0.76 20.59 15.59
N PRO A 121 0.12 21.42 16.43
CA PRO A 121 -1.23 21.12 16.95
C PRO A 121 -2.27 20.97 15.82
N ALA A 122 -2.15 21.76 14.76
CA ALA A 122 -3.05 21.70 13.62
C ALA A 122 -2.97 20.36 12.88
N LEU A 123 -1.75 19.83 12.67
CA LEU A 123 -1.56 18.51 12.04
C LEU A 123 -2.06 17.39 12.96
N CYS A 124 -1.81 17.47 14.27
CA CYS A 124 -2.29 16.50 15.24
C CYS A 124 -3.83 16.47 15.28
N ALA A 125 -4.48 17.62 15.36
CA ALA A 125 -5.94 17.73 15.37
C ALA A 125 -6.55 17.17 14.07
N GLY A 126 -5.98 17.53 12.90
CA GLY A 126 -6.44 17.01 11.60
C GLY A 126 -6.22 15.50 11.47
N PHE A 127 -5.13 14.96 12.02
CA PHE A 127 -4.88 13.52 12.04
C PHE A 127 -5.91 12.79 12.92
N GLY A 128 -6.19 13.32 14.14
CA GLY A 128 -7.20 12.76 15.04
C GLY A 128 -8.59 12.74 14.41
N ALA A 129 -9.03 13.85 13.82
CA ALA A 129 -10.31 13.96 13.12
C ALA A 129 -10.43 12.96 11.95
N ALA A 130 -9.37 12.81 11.16
CA ALA A 130 -9.35 11.84 10.07
C ALA A 130 -9.42 10.39 10.58
N ALA A 131 -8.75 10.08 11.67
CA ALA A 131 -8.78 8.75 12.28
C ALA A 131 -10.17 8.41 12.83
N GLU A 132 -10.81 9.33 13.54
CA GLU A 132 -12.17 9.18 14.05
C GLU A 132 -13.18 8.94 12.93
N LEU A 133 -13.14 9.77 11.88
CA LEU A 133 -14.01 9.60 10.71
C LEU A 133 -13.76 8.26 10.01
N ALA A 134 -12.52 7.87 9.84
CA ALA A 134 -12.16 6.62 9.17
C ALA A 134 -12.66 5.40 9.96
N LEU A 135 -12.54 5.42 11.29
CA LEU A 135 -13.05 4.34 12.15
C LEU A 135 -14.58 4.24 12.08
N GLY A 136 -15.28 5.39 12.15
CA GLY A 136 -16.75 5.43 12.11
C GLY A 136 -17.35 5.03 10.77
N ARG A 137 -16.59 5.11 9.68
CA ARG A 137 -17.07 4.83 8.31
C ARG A 137 -16.46 3.58 7.68
N MET A 138 -15.62 2.84 8.39
CA MET A 138 -14.80 1.76 7.82
C MET A 138 -15.63 0.75 7.02
N ASP A 139 -16.74 0.27 7.57
CA ASP A 139 -17.60 -0.74 6.92
C ASP A 139 -18.37 -0.16 5.72
N GLU A 140 -18.81 1.09 5.82
CA GLU A 140 -19.48 1.78 4.71
C GLU A 140 -18.52 2.01 3.55
N ASP A 141 -17.34 2.55 3.85
CA ASP A 141 -16.29 2.81 2.87
C ASP A 141 -15.80 1.50 2.21
N ALA A 142 -15.66 0.42 2.98
CA ALA A 142 -15.26 -0.88 2.46
C ALA A 142 -16.29 -1.44 1.47
N ARG A 143 -17.59 -1.33 1.76
CA ARG A 143 -18.67 -1.76 0.84
C ARG A 143 -18.69 -0.91 -0.43
N HIS A 144 -18.57 0.42 -0.30
CA HIS A 144 -18.54 1.34 -1.42
C HIS A 144 -17.33 1.05 -2.34
N VAL A 145 -16.14 0.96 -1.78
CA VAL A 145 -14.90 0.68 -2.50
C VAL A 145 -14.94 -0.70 -3.18
N ALA A 146 -15.59 -1.69 -2.54
CA ALA A 146 -15.78 -3.01 -3.13
C ALA A 146 -16.68 -2.97 -4.38
N ALA A 147 -17.78 -2.22 -4.34
CA ALA A 147 -18.67 -2.07 -5.49
C ALA A 147 -17.95 -1.40 -6.68
N LEU A 148 -17.14 -0.37 -6.42
CA LEU A 148 -16.31 0.27 -7.43
C LEU A 148 -15.30 -0.70 -8.04
N TRP A 149 -14.68 -1.55 -7.21
CA TRP A 149 -13.72 -2.56 -7.67
C TRP A 149 -14.36 -3.60 -8.55
N ASP A 150 -15.53 -4.13 -8.15
CA ASP A 150 -16.26 -5.13 -8.92
C ASP A 150 -16.62 -4.55 -10.30
N ARG A 151 -17.10 -3.30 -10.35
CA ARG A 151 -17.41 -2.61 -11.61
C ARG A 151 -16.18 -2.35 -12.48
N ALA A 152 -15.08 -1.89 -11.88
CA ALA A 152 -13.82 -1.69 -12.60
C ALA A 152 -13.30 -2.99 -13.24
N ARG A 153 -13.41 -4.12 -12.53
CA ARG A 153 -13.02 -5.43 -13.03
C ARG A 153 -13.90 -5.91 -14.20
N GLU A 154 -15.19 -5.61 -14.19
CA GLU A 154 -16.08 -5.89 -15.33
C GLU A 154 -15.65 -5.12 -16.57
N ILE A 155 -15.45 -3.81 -16.44
CA ILE A 155 -15.09 -2.95 -17.57
C ILE A 155 -13.69 -3.30 -18.12
N LEU A 156 -12.76 -3.64 -17.23
CA LEU A 156 -11.37 -4.01 -17.58
C LEU A 156 -11.15 -5.52 -17.70
N ALA A 157 -12.18 -6.30 -18.08
CA ALA A 157 -12.09 -7.77 -18.17
C ALA A 157 -10.99 -8.25 -19.13
N GLY A 158 -10.61 -7.44 -20.14
CA GLY A 158 -9.52 -7.73 -21.09
C GLY A 158 -8.10 -7.46 -20.55
N TRP A 159 -7.98 -6.97 -19.30
CA TRP A 159 -6.69 -6.68 -18.66
C TRP A 159 -6.38 -7.72 -17.60
N THR A 160 -5.10 -8.11 -17.51
CA THR A 160 -4.64 -9.10 -16.51
C THR A 160 -4.38 -8.43 -15.17
N LEU A 161 -4.98 -8.97 -14.10
CA LEU A 161 -4.78 -8.49 -12.74
C LEU A 161 -3.36 -8.84 -12.24
N ASN A 162 -2.69 -7.88 -11.62
CA ASN A 162 -1.45 -8.07 -10.89
C ASN A 162 -1.75 -8.17 -9.38
N GLY A 163 -1.18 -9.18 -8.72
CA GLY A 163 -1.42 -9.46 -7.30
C GLY A 163 -2.67 -10.30 -7.03
N SER A 164 -2.97 -10.53 -5.77
CA SER A 164 -4.07 -11.41 -5.34
C SER A 164 -5.44 -10.89 -5.76
N ALA A 165 -6.31 -11.78 -6.21
CA ALA A 165 -7.71 -11.47 -6.49
C ALA A 165 -8.58 -11.47 -5.22
N THR A 166 -8.18 -12.22 -4.20
CA THR A 166 -8.96 -12.47 -2.98
C THR A 166 -8.41 -11.75 -1.76
N ALA A 167 -7.11 -11.90 -1.49
CA ALA A 167 -6.45 -11.27 -0.36
C ALA A 167 -5.96 -9.86 -0.75
N ARG A 168 -6.90 -8.90 -0.88
CA ARG A 168 -6.55 -7.56 -1.33
C ARG A 168 -7.43 -6.46 -0.75
N TYR A 169 -6.87 -5.24 -0.74
CA TYR A 169 -7.63 -4.00 -0.58
C TYR A 169 -8.22 -3.58 -1.92
N LYS A 170 -9.55 -3.45 -1.97
CA LYS A 170 -10.30 -3.19 -3.21
C LYS A 170 -10.27 -1.75 -3.71
N GLY A 171 -9.65 -0.82 -2.99
CA GLY A 171 -9.44 0.57 -3.43
C GLY A 171 -8.15 0.78 -4.25
N ASN A 172 -7.50 -0.31 -4.64
CA ASN A 172 -6.32 -0.32 -5.49
C ASN A 172 -6.48 -1.41 -6.56
N LEU A 173 -6.22 -1.07 -7.81
CA LEU A 173 -6.28 -2.00 -8.93
C LEU A 173 -5.03 -1.82 -9.79
N ASN A 174 -4.18 -2.85 -9.85
CA ASN A 174 -3.01 -2.90 -10.70
C ASN A 174 -3.24 -3.97 -11.77
N LEU A 175 -3.11 -3.57 -13.02
CA LEU A 175 -3.41 -4.41 -14.19
C LEU A 175 -2.34 -4.20 -15.26
N HIS A 176 -2.15 -5.20 -16.10
CA HIS A 176 -1.36 -5.05 -17.33
C HIS A 176 -2.12 -5.52 -18.56
N ARG A 177 -1.76 -4.96 -19.71
CA ARG A 177 -2.15 -5.43 -21.04
C ARG A 177 -0.92 -5.44 -21.95
N GLU A 178 -0.73 -6.53 -22.68
CA GLU A 178 0.36 -6.63 -23.64
C GLU A 178 0.18 -5.60 -24.77
N GLY A 179 1.29 -5.08 -25.26
CA GLY A 179 1.30 -4.09 -26.35
C GLY A 179 1.04 -2.64 -25.92
N ILE A 180 0.63 -2.39 -24.68
CA ILE A 180 0.36 -1.03 -24.19
C ILE A 180 1.65 -0.30 -23.82
N ASP A 181 1.84 0.88 -24.41
CA ASP A 181 2.75 1.92 -23.95
C ASP A 181 2.05 2.82 -22.94
N VAL A 182 2.38 2.62 -21.66
CA VAL A 182 1.73 3.35 -20.56
C VAL A 182 2.07 4.85 -20.58
N ALA A 183 3.26 5.24 -21.04
CA ALA A 183 3.61 6.67 -21.13
C ALA A 183 2.76 7.38 -22.19
N ARG A 184 2.55 6.75 -23.34
CA ARG A 184 1.61 7.23 -24.37
C ARG A 184 0.17 7.23 -23.83
N LEU A 185 -0.28 6.15 -23.16
CA LEU A 185 -1.61 6.05 -22.57
C LEU A 185 -1.89 7.21 -21.60
N MET A 186 -0.94 7.53 -20.70
CA MET A 186 -1.04 8.66 -19.79
C MET A 186 -1.07 10.01 -20.51
N SER A 187 -0.39 10.13 -21.64
CA SER A 187 -0.40 11.33 -22.47
C SER A 187 -1.72 11.52 -23.22
N ASP A 188 -2.35 10.42 -23.65
CA ASP A 188 -3.59 10.46 -24.44
C ASP A 188 -4.81 10.62 -23.52
N ALA A 189 -4.81 10.03 -22.31
CA ALA A 189 -5.87 10.12 -21.30
C ALA A 189 -5.58 11.19 -20.22
N ARG A 190 -5.20 12.42 -20.59
CA ARG A 190 -4.71 13.49 -19.68
C ARG A 190 -5.72 13.96 -18.63
N THR A 191 -6.99 13.77 -18.87
CA THR A 191 -8.07 14.17 -17.96
C THR A 191 -8.29 13.19 -16.83
N VAL A 192 -7.66 12.01 -16.88
CA VAL A 192 -7.74 10.95 -15.86
C VAL A 192 -6.45 10.87 -15.07
N CYS A 193 -6.56 10.94 -13.75
CA CYS A 193 -5.42 10.75 -12.84
C CYS A 193 -5.21 9.26 -12.54
N PHE A 194 -4.24 8.65 -13.20
CA PHE A 194 -3.76 7.29 -12.91
C PHE A 194 -2.24 7.24 -12.99
N SER A 195 -1.63 6.13 -12.66
CA SER A 195 -0.17 6.00 -12.71
C SER A 195 0.25 4.73 -13.46
N ALA A 196 1.49 4.72 -13.95
CA ALA A 196 2.16 3.47 -14.30
C ALA A 196 2.12 2.51 -13.09
N GLY A 197 2.26 1.21 -13.33
CA GLY A 197 2.13 0.16 -12.30
C GLY A 197 2.92 0.42 -11.03
N SER A 198 3.98 1.24 -11.11
CA SER A 198 4.78 1.72 -9.99
C SER A 198 4.93 3.23 -10.04
N ALA A 199 4.27 3.96 -9.14
CA ALA A 199 4.37 5.42 -9.08
C ALA A 199 5.77 5.93 -8.71
N CYS A 200 6.53 5.19 -7.90
CA CYS A 200 7.89 5.58 -7.48
C CYS A 200 8.96 5.23 -8.52
N ALA A 201 8.72 4.26 -9.39
CA ALA A 201 9.64 3.88 -10.45
C ALA A 201 9.55 4.81 -11.66
N SER A 202 8.45 5.55 -11.84
CA SER A 202 8.29 6.54 -12.92
C SER A 202 9.31 7.68 -12.86
N GLU A 203 9.77 8.06 -11.65
CA GLU A 203 10.81 9.09 -11.49
C GLU A 203 12.25 8.54 -11.69
N SER A 204 12.47 7.26 -11.39
CA SER A 204 13.82 6.66 -11.44
C SER A 204 14.14 5.92 -12.74
N GLY A 205 13.16 5.72 -13.63
CA GLY A 205 13.31 4.92 -14.86
C GLY A 205 13.58 3.42 -14.62
N LYS A 206 13.56 2.97 -13.35
CA LYS A 206 13.78 1.56 -12.99
C LYS A 206 12.45 0.80 -12.96
N PRO A 207 12.43 -0.47 -13.41
CA PRO A 207 11.23 -1.29 -13.31
C PRO A 207 10.81 -1.52 -11.84
N SER A 208 9.50 -1.71 -11.62
CA SER A 208 8.96 -2.02 -10.31
C SER A 208 9.57 -3.32 -9.76
N ARG A 209 10.12 -3.23 -8.55
CA ARG A 209 10.59 -4.43 -7.83
C ARG A 209 9.42 -5.35 -7.45
N VAL A 210 8.26 -4.77 -7.15
CA VAL A 210 7.05 -5.51 -6.78
C VAL A 210 6.58 -6.33 -7.97
N LEU A 211 6.39 -5.72 -9.14
CA LEU A 211 5.96 -6.43 -10.34
C LEU A 211 6.99 -7.49 -10.79
N GLY A 212 8.28 -7.18 -10.65
CA GLY A 212 9.34 -8.16 -10.90
C GLY A 212 9.29 -9.35 -9.94
N ALA A 213 8.98 -9.13 -8.65
CA ALA A 213 8.85 -10.20 -7.66
C ALA A 213 7.64 -11.12 -7.91
N LEU A 214 6.59 -10.62 -8.59
CA LEU A 214 5.46 -11.44 -9.07
C LEU A 214 5.83 -12.33 -10.27
N GLY A 215 7.03 -12.17 -10.84
CA GLY A 215 7.46 -12.89 -12.03
C GLY A 215 7.03 -12.25 -13.36
N LEU A 216 6.53 -11.01 -13.35
CA LEU A 216 6.19 -10.30 -14.58
C LEU A 216 7.45 -10.02 -15.41
N SER A 217 7.33 -10.26 -16.71
CA SER A 217 8.38 -9.86 -17.66
C SER A 217 8.54 -8.33 -17.67
N PRO A 218 9.69 -7.81 -18.11
CA PRO A 218 9.88 -6.36 -18.28
C PRO A 218 8.84 -5.70 -19.19
N ALA A 219 8.32 -6.41 -20.17
CA ALA A 219 7.26 -5.92 -21.06
C ALA A 219 5.93 -5.78 -20.33
N GLN A 220 5.51 -6.81 -19.60
CA GLN A 220 4.29 -6.79 -18.76
C GLN A 220 4.36 -5.71 -17.69
N ALA A 221 5.50 -5.59 -17.01
CA ALA A 221 5.69 -4.55 -16.00
C ALA A 221 5.60 -3.12 -16.60
N ARG A 222 6.11 -2.90 -17.81
CA ARG A 222 5.96 -1.61 -18.53
C ARG A 222 4.54 -1.36 -19.02
N GLY A 223 3.82 -2.40 -19.41
CA GLY A 223 2.40 -2.33 -19.80
C GLY A 223 1.43 -2.31 -18.61
N SER A 224 1.92 -2.13 -17.38
CA SER A 224 1.10 -2.12 -16.16
C SER A 224 0.67 -0.70 -15.79
N ILE A 225 -0.62 -0.56 -15.43
CA ILE A 225 -1.19 0.67 -14.85
C ILE A 225 -1.69 0.40 -13.43
N ARG A 226 -1.75 1.45 -12.63
CA ARG A 226 -2.38 1.41 -11.31
C ARG A 226 -3.47 2.46 -11.21
N LEU A 227 -4.68 1.99 -10.91
CA LEU A 227 -5.85 2.80 -10.60
C LEU A 227 -6.09 2.81 -9.08
N GLY A 228 -6.68 3.88 -8.58
CA GLY A 228 -7.02 3.99 -7.17
C GLY A 228 -8.25 4.85 -6.99
N TRP A 229 -9.09 4.46 -6.04
CA TRP A 229 -10.31 5.15 -5.66
C TRP A 229 -10.57 5.06 -4.16
N GLY A 230 -11.52 5.82 -3.67
CA GLY A 230 -11.86 5.88 -2.26
C GLY A 230 -13.30 6.31 -2.03
N ARG A 231 -13.61 6.69 -0.78
CA ARG A 231 -14.97 7.05 -0.33
C ARG A 231 -15.66 8.16 -1.14
N TYR A 232 -14.91 9.02 -1.79
CA TYR A 232 -15.45 10.16 -2.53
C TYR A 232 -15.58 9.89 -4.03
N THR A 233 -15.06 8.79 -4.54
CA THR A 233 -15.17 8.42 -5.95
C THR A 233 -16.58 7.90 -6.21
N THR A 234 -17.28 8.49 -7.15
CA THR A 234 -18.60 8.01 -7.58
C THR A 234 -18.47 6.91 -8.63
N MET A 235 -19.53 6.13 -8.82
CA MET A 235 -19.58 5.11 -9.87
C MET A 235 -19.45 5.74 -11.26
N GLY A 236 -20.10 6.89 -11.50
CA GLY A 236 -20.03 7.62 -12.77
C GLY A 236 -18.61 8.09 -13.09
N GLU A 237 -17.88 8.67 -12.11
CA GLU A 237 -16.49 9.10 -12.30
C GLU A 237 -15.57 7.90 -12.58
N LEU A 238 -15.81 6.75 -11.94
CA LEU A 238 -15.06 5.53 -12.21
C LEU A 238 -15.27 5.05 -13.64
N GLU A 239 -16.54 4.95 -14.09
CA GLU A 239 -16.90 4.48 -15.42
C GLU A 239 -16.38 5.42 -16.51
N GLU A 240 -16.55 6.73 -16.34
CA GLU A 240 -16.03 7.73 -17.26
C GLU A 240 -14.50 7.67 -17.35
N GLY A 241 -13.80 7.64 -16.20
CA GLY A 241 -12.35 7.59 -16.17
C GLY A 241 -11.78 6.33 -16.82
N ILE A 242 -12.37 5.16 -16.54
CA ILE A 242 -11.94 3.91 -17.17
C ILE A 242 -12.28 3.90 -18.66
N GLY A 243 -13.43 4.46 -19.07
CA GLY A 243 -13.81 4.60 -20.47
C GLY A 243 -12.77 5.38 -21.27
N LEU A 244 -12.32 6.53 -20.76
CA LEU A 244 -11.27 7.35 -21.38
C LEU A 244 -9.92 6.61 -21.49
N ILE A 245 -9.57 5.80 -20.49
CA ILE A 245 -8.37 4.97 -20.54
C ILE A 245 -8.50 3.90 -21.63
N LEU A 246 -9.66 3.26 -21.77
CA LEU A 246 -9.90 2.24 -22.80
C LEU A 246 -9.92 2.82 -24.21
N GLU A 247 -10.52 4.00 -24.40
CA GLU A 247 -10.49 4.73 -25.67
C GLU A 247 -9.04 5.04 -26.09
N ALA A 248 -8.23 5.58 -25.17
CA ALA A 248 -6.82 5.83 -25.42
C ALA A 248 -6.01 4.56 -25.68
N ALA A 249 -6.34 3.45 -25.00
CA ALA A 249 -5.70 2.16 -25.22
C ALA A 249 -6.03 1.57 -26.60
N ALA A 250 -7.26 1.74 -27.09
CA ALA A 250 -7.68 1.29 -28.41
C ALA A 250 -6.97 1.98 -29.57
N LEU A 251 -6.40 3.18 -29.33
CA LEU A 251 -5.55 3.89 -30.30
C LEU A 251 -4.13 3.29 -30.44
N GLN A 252 -3.82 2.28 -29.63
CA GLN A 252 -2.53 1.59 -29.62
C GLN A 252 -2.59 0.18 -30.25
N ASP A 253 -3.81 -0.31 -30.50
CA ASP A 253 -4.07 -1.57 -31.20
C ASP A 253 -3.87 -1.33 -32.72
#